data_281bfc1113f5c2119b02f7b3bdb6c2f9
#
_entry.id   281bfc1113f5c2119b02f7b3bdb6c2f9
#
_cell.length_a   1.000
_cell.length_b   1.000
_cell.length_c   1.000
_cell.angle_alpha   90.00
_cell.angle_beta   90.00
_cell.angle_gamma   90.00
#
_symmetry.space_group_name_H-M   'P 1'
#
loop_
_entity.id
_entity.type
_entity.pdbx_description
1 polymer ?
#
loop_
_entity_poly.entity_id
_entity_poly.type
_entity_poly.pdbx_seq_one_letter_code
_entity_poly.pdbx_strand_id
1 'polypeptide(L)'
;MRKGVDIEEMVDICDKLFVNDFNLTQAADDLFLHKNTLIYKLKKYEEVFQIDVRGSFQGKVLLMLISYALREYQKRVQVGDEA
;
A
#
# COMPACT_ATOMS: atom_id res chain seq x y z
N MET A 1 -15.46 -5.17 -9.22
CA MET A 1 -14.99 -5.20 -8.89
C MET A 1 -14.62 -5.30 -8.27
N ARG A 2 -14.52 -5.53 -8.20
CA ARG A 2 -14.02 -5.70 -7.77
C ARG A 2 -13.37 -5.57 -6.81
N LYS A 3 -12.97 -5.96 -6.40
CA LYS A 3 -12.00 -5.99 -5.48
C LYS A 3 -11.03 -4.99 -5.75
N GLY A 4 -11.38 -3.74 -5.79
CA GLY A 4 -10.50 -2.64 -6.02
C GLY A 4 -9.55 -2.44 -4.86
N VAL A 5 -8.39 -1.87 -5.15
CA VAL A 5 -7.47 -1.42 -4.14
C VAL A 5 -7.59 0.09 -4.06
N ASP A 6 -7.76 0.60 -2.85
CA ASP A 6 -7.75 2.04 -2.62
C ASP A 6 -6.29 2.48 -2.68
N ILE A 7 -5.93 3.16 -3.75
CA ILE A 7 -4.54 3.51 -4.00
C ILE A 7 -4.01 4.49 -2.98
N GLU A 8 -4.82 5.48 -2.58
CA GLU A 8 -4.38 6.44 -1.57
C GLU A 8 -4.14 5.78 -0.24
N GLU A 9 -5.03 4.86 0.13
CA GLU A 9 -4.84 4.12 1.36
C GLU A 9 -3.58 3.26 1.28
N MET A 10 -3.35 2.62 0.16
CA MET A 10 -2.17 1.78 -0.02
C MET A 10 -0.88 2.61 0.10
N VAL A 11 -0.87 3.80 -0.47
CA VAL A 11 0.30 4.68 -0.36
C VAL A 11 0.51 5.10 1.09
N ASP A 12 -0.57 5.46 1.80
CA ASP A 12 -0.46 5.81 3.22
C ASP A 12 0.10 4.65 4.04
N ILE A 13 -0.40 3.45 3.78
CA ILE A 13 0.09 2.27 4.48
C ILE A 13 1.57 2.06 4.19
N CYS A 14 1.97 2.17 2.93
CA CYS A 14 3.37 2.01 2.56
C CYS A 14 4.25 3.04 3.24
N ASP A 15 3.80 4.30 3.28
CA ASP A 15 4.57 5.36 3.93
C ASP A 15 4.80 5.04 5.41
N LYS A 16 3.75 4.62 6.11
CA LYS A 16 3.88 4.32 7.52
C LYS A 16 4.72 3.08 7.78
N LEU A 17 4.62 2.09 6.90
CA LEU A 17 5.47 0.92 7.01
C LEU A 17 6.93 1.30 6.81
N PHE A 18 7.19 2.15 5.83
CA PHE A 18 8.54 2.55 5.53
C PHE A 18 9.19 3.33 6.68
N VAL A 19 8.47 4.33 7.21
CA VAL A 19 9.05 5.15 8.30
C VAL A 19 9.19 4.38 9.60
N ASN A 20 8.46 3.27 9.75
CA ASN A 20 8.53 2.46 10.96
C ASN A 20 9.31 1.16 10.75
N ASP A 21 10.11 1.08 9.68
CA ASP A 21 10.93 -0.11 9.37
C ASP A 21 10.08 -1.38 9.29
N PHE A 22 8.88 -1.24 8.75
CA PHE A 22 7.92 -2.35 8.60
C PHE A 22 7.50 -2.97 9.93
N ASN A 23 7.58 -2.20 11.01
CA ASN A 23 7.01 -2.62 12.27
C ASN A 23 5.50 -2.45 12.18
N LEU A 24 4.79 -3.58 12.12
CA LEU A 24 3.36 -3.57 11.87
C LEU A 24 2.57 -2.91 13.00
N THR A 25 3.00 -3.11 14.24
CA THR A 25 2.31 -2.53 15.37
C THR A 25 2.39 -1.00 15.35
N GLN A 26 3.59 -0.47 15.11
CA GLN A 26 3.76 0.98 15.04
C GLN A 26 3.06 1.58 13.83
N ALA A 27 3.15 0.92 12.69
CA ALA A 27 2.48 1.42 11.50
C ALA A 27 0.97 1.46 11.71
N ALA A 28 0.42 0.41 12.33
CA ALA A 28 -1.01 0.37 12.59
C ALA A 28 -1.42 1.50 13.52
N ASP A 29 -0.62 1.75 14.57
CA ASP A 29 -0.88 2.86 15.48
C ASP A 29 -0.92 4.19 14.73
N ASP A 30 0.06 4.42 13.87
CA ASP A 30 0.14 5.65 13.10
C ASP A 30 -1.05 5.81 12.15
N LEU A 31 -1.61 4.71 11.72
CA LEU A 31 -2.73 4.70 10.79
C LEU A 31 -4.09 4.65 11.49
N PHE A 32 -4.06 4.60 12.82
CA PHE A 32 -5.28 4.46 13.63
C PHE A 32 -6.04 3.20 13.27
N LEU A 33 -5.30 2.11 13.03
CA LEU A 33 -5.87 0.81 12.68
C LEU A 33 -5.47 -0.22 13.71
N HIS A 34 -6.28 -1.26 13.86
CA HIS A 34 -5.85 -2.45 14.57
C HIS A 34 -4.80 -3.17 13.72
N LYS A 35 -3.84 -3.78 14.39
CA LYS A 35 -2.80 -4.54 13.70
C LYS A 35 -3.39 -5.59 12.76
N ASN A 36 -4.44 -6.28 13.22
CA ASN A 36 -5.05 -7.31 12.39
C ASN A 36 -5.69 -6.74 11.13
N THR A 37 -6.23 -5.53 11.23
CA THR A 37 -6.78 -4.86 10.06
C THR A 37 -5.68 -4.53 9.06
N LEU A 38 -4.54 -4.05 9.57
CA LEU A 38 -3.41 -3.76 8.69
C LEU A 38 -2.93 -5.03 7.99
N ILE A 39 -2.81 -6.13 8.75
CA ILE A 39 -2.39 -7.41 8.17
C ILE A 39 -3.37 -7.86 7.10
N TYR A 40 -4.67 -7.70 7.34
CA TYR A 40 -5.68 -8.07 6.36
C TYR A 40 -5.49 -7.28 5.06
N LYS A 41 -5.22 -5.98 5.18
CA LYS A 41 -5.02 -5.16 3.99
C LYS A 41 -3.75 -5.56 3.25
N LEU A 42 -2.68 -5.88 3.98
CA LEU A 42 -1.45 -6.34 3.35
C LEU A 42 -1.65 -7.66 2.61
N LYS A 43 -2.41 -8.58 3.21
CA LYS A 43 -2.73 -9.84 2.53
C LYS A 43 -3.48 -9.59 1.23
N LYS A 44 -4.36 -8.62 1.24
CA LYS A 44 -5.11 -8.28 0.04
C LYS A 44 -4.17 -7.78 -1.05
N TYR A 45 -3.22 -6.92 -0.69
CA TYR A 45 -2.25 -6.43 -1.68
C TYR A 45 -1.40 -7.59 -2.21
N GLU A 46 -0.98 -8.49 -1.32
CA GLU A 46 -0.22 -9.66 -1.74
C GLU A 46 -0.98 -10.48 -2.78
N GLU A 47 -2.27 -10.62 -2.55
CA GLU A 47 -3.12 -11.38 -3.45
C GLU A 47 -3.31 -10.69 -4.79
N VAL A 48 -3.63 -9.40 -4.73
CA VAL A 48 -3.91 -8.63 -5.94
C VAL A 48 -2.68 -8.53 -6.83
N PHE A 49 -1.51 -8.27 -6.24
CA PHE A 49 -0.29 -8.04 -7.01
C PHE A 49 0.60 -9.27 -7.10
N GLN A 50 0.22 -10.36 -6.47
CA GLN A 50 0.97 -11.62 -6.51
C GLN A 50 2.40 -11.43 -6.00
N ILE A 51 2.54 -10.77 -4.85
CA ILE A 51 3.84 -10.53 -4.24
C ILE A 51 3.78 -10.93 -2.77
N ASP A 52 4.96 -11.22 -2.21
CA ASP A 52 5.08 -11.56 -0.80
C ASP A 52 5.64 -10.36 -0.05
N VAL A 53 4.75 -9.59 0.57
CA VAL A 53 5.16 -8.34 1.24
C VAL A 53 5.74 -8.60 2.63
N ARG A 54 5.06 -9.48 3.40
CA ARG A 54 5.44 -9.66 4.81
C ARG A 54 6.66 -10.53 5.00
N GLY A 55 6.91 -11.45 4.07
CA GLY A 55 8.02 -12.39 4.20
C GLY A 55 9.22 -12.12 3.32
N SER A 56 9.15 -11.12 2.44
CA SER A 56 10.19 -10.90 1.45
C SER A 56 10.57 -9.43 1.37
N PHE A 57 11.86 -9.16 1.45
CA PHE A 57 12.33 -7.79 1.26
C PHE A 57 11.99 -7.29 -0.16
N GLN A 58 12.17 -8.14 -1.16
CA GLN A 58 11.82 -7.77 -2.53
C GLN A 58 10.35 -7.44 -2.66
N GLY A 59 9.49 -8.22 -1.99
CA GLY A 59 8.07 -7.96 -2.03
C GLY A 59 7.73 -6.60 -1.43
N LYS A 60 8.41 -6.22 -0.35
CA LYS A 60 8.21 -4.92 0.27
C LYS A 60 8.58 -3.80 -0.69
N VAL A 61 9.72 -3.92 -1.34
CA VAL A 61 10.16 -2.93 -2.31
C VAL A 61 9.18 -2.84 -3.48
N LEU A 62 8.75 -3.99 -3.98
CA LEU A 62 7.80 -4.02 -5.09
C LEU A 62 6.50 -3.34 -4.73
N LEU A 63 5.98 -3.60 -3.53
CA LEU A 63 4.73 -2.96 -3.13
C LEU A 63 4.88 -1.44 -3.10
N MET A 64 6.00 -0.94 -2.58
CA MET A 64 6.23 0.49 -2.54
C MET A 64 6.33 1.08 -3.94
N LEU A 65 7.04 0.40 -4.83
CA LEU A 65 7.15 0.88 -6.22
C LEU A 65 5.80 0.89 -6.90
N ILE A 66 5.02 -0.17 -6.70
CA ILE A 66 3.68 -0.25 -7.30
C ILE A 66 2.80 0.88 -6.76
N SER A 67 2.82 1.11 -5.46
CA SER A 67 1.95 2.12 -4.87
C SER A 67 2.28 3.51 -5.39
N TYR A 68 3.58 3.84 -5.48
CA TYR A 68 3.97 5.16 -5.97
C TYR A 68 3.70 5.30 -7.47
N ALA A 69 3.90 4.23 -8.22
CA ALA A 69 3.63 4.28 -9.66
C ALA A 69 2.14 4.50 -9.92
N LEU A 70 1.29 3.81 -9.17
CA LEU A 70 -0.15 3.96 -9.33
C LEU A 70 -0.61 5.35 -8.91
N ARG A 71 -0.01 5.89 -7.86
CA ARG A 71 -0.35 7.24 -7.42
C ARG A 71 0.00 8.26 -8.50
N GLU A 72 1.17 8.12 -9.12
CA GLU A 72 1.57 9.01 -10.19
C GLU A 72 0.65 8.90 -11.38
N TYR A 73 0.26 7.67 -11.71
CA TYR A 73 -0.67 7.45 -12.80
C TYR A 73 -2.00 8.16 -12.53
N GLN A 74 -2.51 8.03 -11.31
CA GLN A 74 -3.77 8.68 -10.94
C GLN A 74 -3.67 10.19 -11.08
N LYS A 75 -2.57 10.77 -10.66
CA LYS A 75 -2.38 12.22 -10.76
C LYS A 75 -2.41 12.66 -12.22
N ARG A 76 -1.74 11.92 -13.09
CA ARG A 76 -1.67 12.27 -14.49
C ARG A 76 -3.03 12.18 -15.17
N VAL A 77 -3.78 11.13 -14.80
CA VAL A 77 -5.11 10.96 -15.37
C VAL A 77 -6.02 12.10 -14.96
N GLN A 78 -5.95 12.48 -13.67
CA GLN A 78 -6.79 13.58 -13.19
C GLN A 78 -6.43 14.90 -13.86
N VAL A 79 -5.16 15.19 -14.02
CA VAL A 79 -4.74 16.41 -14.69
C VAL A 79 -5.18 16.38 -16.14
N GLY A 80 -5.05 15.23 -16.81
CA GLY A 80 -5.50 15.09 -18.18
C GLY A 80 -6.98 15.35 -18.33
N ASP A 81 -7.76 14.85 -17.39
CA ASP A 81 -9.21 15.01 -17.43
C ASP A 81 -9.59 16.48 -17.30
N GLU A 82 -8.86 17.21 -16.49
CA GLU A 82 -9.15 18.62 -16.28
C GLU A 82 -8.72 19.49 -17.43
N ALA A 83 -7.74 19.03 -18.14
CA ALA A 83 -7.27 19.79 -19.29
C ALA A 83 -8.23 19.68 -20.45
#